data_511c26616c7a8276cf8cb035be649f51
#
_entry.id   511c26616c7a8276cf8cb035be649f51
#
_cell.length_a   1.000
_cell.length_b   1.000
_cell.length_c   1.000
_cell.angle_alpha   90.00
_cell.angle_beta   90.00
_cell.angle_gamma   90.00
#
_symmetry.space_group_name_H-M   'P 1'
#
loop_
_entity.id
_entity.type
_entity.pdbx_description
1 polymer ?
#
loop_
_entity_poly.entity_id
_entity_poly.type
_entity_poly.pdbx_seq_one_letter_code
_entity_poly.pdbx_strand_id
1 'polypeptide(L)'
;MGRKTHELNPNDTRSRVIFSRKYHEIKQIKNSINQFYFNPDFNQWEEFENLCQESVLVLGGTSVHDYFLYADLIDEIFITIEPLTFNEGIPAFTYINFKDLTPYLEERGYRHTEQKINDIGSLLVSFSKT
;
A
#
# COMPACT_ATOMS: atom_id res chain seq x y z
N MET A 1 2.87 -3.34 -5.14
CA MET A 1 3.52 -3.92 -3.94
C MET A 1 5.04 -3.85 -4.06
N GLY A 2 5.77 -3.98 -2.96
CA GLY A 2 7.21 -4.07 -2.96
C GLY A 2 7.73 -5.44 -3.40
N ARG A 3 8.98 -5.49 -3.87
CA ARG A 3 9.63 -6.72 -4.36
C ARG A 3 9.65 -7.84 -3.31
N LYS A 4 10.03 -7.54 -2.07
CA LYS A 4 10.07 -8.56 -1.00
C LYS A 4 8.69 -9.17 -0.71
N THR A 5 7.65 -8.35 -0.70
CA THR A 5 6.27 -8.82 -0.52
C THR A 5 5.84 -9.73 -1.66
N HIS A 6 6.20 -9.39 -2.90
CA HIS A 6 5.93 -10.23 -4.06
C HIS A 6 6.68 -11.57 -3.99
N GLU A 7 7.96 -11.56 -3.64
CA GLU A 7 8.78 -12.78 -3.55
C GLU A 7 8.29 -13.74 -2.46
N LEU A 8 7.74 -13.22 -1.35
CA LEU A 8 7.13 -14.03 -0.29
C LEU A 8 5.77 -14.63 -0.70
N ASN A 9 5.05 -13.97 -1.61
CA ASN A 9 3.72 -14.37 -2.05
C ASN A 9 3.64 -14.33 -3.58
N PRO A 10 4.42 -15.15 -4.31
CA PRO A 10 4.38 -15.17 -5.74
C PRO A 10 3.00 -15.64 -6.23
N ASN A 11 2.50 -14.97 -7.25
CA ASN A 11 1.24 -15.33 -7.89
C ASN A 11 1.29 -14.86 -9.34
N ASP A 12 1.29 -15.78 -10.27
CA ASP A 12 1.42 -15.54 -11.72
C ASP A 12 0.10 -15.24 -12.41
N THR A 13 -1.03 -15.40 -11.71
CA THR A 13 -2.39 -15.20 -12.28
C THR A 13 -2.94 -13.80 -12.06
N ARG A 14 -2.37 -13.01 -11.15
CA ARG A 14 -2.85 -11.67 -10.83
C ARG A 14 -2.05 -10.58 -11.54
N SER A 15 -2.73 -9.51 -11.90
CA SER A 15 -2.08 -8.28 -12.34
C SER A 15 -1.36 -7.61 -11.17
N ARG A 16 -0.06 -7.35 -11.33
CA ARG A 16 0.77 -6.75 -10.28
C ARG A 16 1.75 -5.74 -10.87
N VAL A 17 1.89 -4.60 -10.19
CA VAL A 17 3.03 -3.71 -10.37
C VAL A 17 3.91 -3.83 -9.13
N ILE A 18 5.15 -4.22 -9.36
CA ILE A 18 6.11 -4.51 -8.29
C ILE A 18 7.14 -3.39 -8.24
N PHE A 19 7.17 -2.67 -7.13
CA PHE A 19 8.12 -1.59 -6.90
C PHE A 19 9.51 -2.18 -6.63
N SER A 20 10.45 -1.84 -7.50
CA SER A 20 11.83 -2.32 -7.41
C SER A 20 12.79 -1.29 -8.00
N ARG A 21 13.91 -1.05 -7.32
CA ARG A 21 15.00 -0.22 -7.84
C ARG A 21 16.00 -1.00 -8.70
N LYS A 22 15.73 -2.28 -8.94
CA LYS A 22 16.63 -3.16 -9.70
C LYS A 22 16.76 -2.78 -11.17
N TYR A 23 15.68 -2.28 -11.76
CA TYR A 23 15.63 -1.90 -13.18
C TYR A 23 15.25 -0.42 -13.29
N HIS A 24 15.90 0.31 -14.22
CA HIS A 24 15.56 1.70 -14.48
C HIS A 24 14.30 1.86 -15.33
N GLU A 25 14.05 0.92 -16.23
CA GLU A 25 12.86 0.92 -17.08
C GLU A 25 11.81 -0.04 -16.56
N ILE A 26 10.56 0.22 -16.93
CA ILE A 26 9.47 -0.72 -16.69
C ILE A 26 9.79 -2.02 -17.41
N LYS A 27 9.78 -3.11 -16.67
CA LYS A 27 10.12 -4.42 -17.18
C LYS A 27 9.04 -5.44 -16.85
N GLN A 28 8.54 -6.11 -17.88
CA GLN A 28 7.62 -7.22 -17.70
C GLN A 28 8.33 -8.40 -17.04
N ILE A 29 7.66 -9.02 -16.07
CA ILE A 29 8.19 -10.19 -15.38
C ILE A 29 8.09 -11.40 -16.31
N LYS A 30 9.19 -12.15 -16.40
CA LYS A 30 9.26 -13.37 -17.20
C LYS A 30 8.16 -14.35 -16.81
N ASN A 31 7.53 -14.96 -17.82
CA ASN A 31 6.42 -15.91 -17.68
C ASN A 31 5.13 -15.30 -17.09
N SER A 32 5.00 -13.99 -17.12
CA SER A 32 3.78 -13.28 -16.74
C SER A 32 3.33 -12.32 -17.83
N ILE A 33 2.03 -12.20 -18.05
CA ILE A 33 1.46 -11.25 -19.02
C ILE A 33 1.16 -9.91 -18.33
N ASN A 34 0.80 -9.94 -17.05
CA ASN A 34 0.23 -8.81 -16.33
C ASN A 34 1.05 -8.37 -15.10
N GLN A 35 2.34 -8.69 -15.09
CA GLN A 35 3.21 -8.32 -13.97
C GLN A 35 4.42 -7.54 -14.47
N PHE A 36 4.67 -6.39 -13.85
CA PHE A 36 5.71 -5.45 -14.26
C PHE A 36 6.50 -4.95 -13.06
N TYR A 37 7.80 -4.77 -13.24
CA TYR A 37 8.63 -3.98 -12.33
C TYR A 37 8.48 -2.50 -12.66
N PHE A 38 8.31 -1.70 -11.62
CA PHE A 38 8.24 -0.25 -11.69
C PHE A 38 9.25 0.35 -10.71
N ASN A 39 10.08 1.26 -11.21
CA ASN A 39 11.05 1.96 -10.38
C ASN A 39 10.57 3.39 -10.11
N PRO A 40 10.14 3.72 -8.88
CA PRO A 40 9.59 5.04 -8.56
C PRO A 40 10.62 6.17 -8.66
N ASP A 41 11.92 5.85 -8.67
CA ASP A 41 13.01 6.83 -8.80
C ASP A 41 13.25 7.25 -10.25
N PHE A 42 12.87 6.42 -11.23
CA PHE A 42 13.14 6.64 -12.64
C PHE A 42 11.90 6.71 -13.53
N ASN A 43 10.83 6.00 -13.17
CA ASN A 43 9.62 5.96 -13.98
C ASN A 43 8.64 7.05 -13.55
N GLN A 44 7.93 7.62 -14.53
CA GLN A 44 6.92 8.65 -14.32
C GLN A 44 5.61 8.05 -13.81
N TRP A 45 4.85 8.83 -13.05
CA TRP A 45 3.53 8.40 -12.55
C TRP A 45 2.57 8.04 -13.70
N GLU A 46 2.61 8.75 -14.79
CA GLU A 46 1.80 8.49 -15.98
C GLU A 46 2.06 7.09 -16.56
N GLU A 47 3.30 6.59 -16.48
CA GLU A 47 3.62 5.23 -16.90
C GLU A 47 2.95 4.19 -15.99
N PHE A 48 2.88 4.48 -14.68
CA PHE A 48 2.14 3.64 -13.73
C PHE A 48 0.63 3.64 -14.04
N GLU A 49 0.04 4.81 -14.27
CA GLU A 49 -1.37 4.93 -14.64
C GLU A 49 -1.71 4.15 -15.91
N ASN A 50 -0.82 4.15 -16.88
CA ASN A 50 -0.99 3.37 -18.11
C ASN A 50 -0.96 1.85 -17.89
N LEU A 51 -0.24 1.38 -16.87
CA LEU A 51 -0.24 -0.04 -16.47
C LEU A 51 -1.49 -0.42 -15.67
N CYS A 52 -2.10 0.53 -14.97
CA CYS A 52 -3.19 0.32 -14.03
C CYS A 52 -4.42 1.11 -14.48
N GLN A 53 -5.30 0.49 -15.25
CA GLN A 53 -6.50 1.15 -15.80
C GLN A 53 -7.73 1.08 -14.88
N GLU A 54 -7.62 0.39 -13.76
CA GLU A 54 -8.70 0.17 -12.80
C GLU A 54 -8.24 0.56 -11.38
N SER A 55 -9.13 0.34 -10.40
CA SER A 55 -8.77 0.52 -8.99
C SER A 55 -7.55 -0.31 -8.61
N VAL A 56 -6.64 0.31 -7.88
CA VAL A 56 -5.37 -0.31 -7.46
C VAL A 56 -5.40 -0.58 -5.98
N LEU A 57 -5.08 -1.82 -5.60
CA LEU A 57 -4.88 -2.21 -4.21
C LEU A 57 -3.39 -2.12 -3.85
N VAL A 58 -3.06 -1.24 -2.93
CA VAL A 58 -1.70 -1.05 -2.42
C VAL A 58 -1.46 -1.99 -1.24
N LEU A 59 -0.62 -3.01 -1.44
CA LEU A 59 -0.38 -4.06 -0.44
C LEU A 59 0.88 -3.86 0.41
N GLY A 60 1.64 -2.81 0.18
CA GLY A 60 2.85 -2.52 0.93
C GLY A 60 4.09 -3.20 0.32
N GLY A 61 5.26 -3.30 1.00
CA GLY A 61 5.53 -2.86 2.41
C GLY A 61 5.57 -1.36 2.69
N THR A 62 6.26 -1.03 3.78
CA THR A 62 6.30 0.34 4.31
C THR A 62 6.69 1.39 3.27
N SER A 63 7.74 1.18 2.51
CA SER A 63 8.20 2.15 1.50
C SER A 63 7.21 2.36 0.35
N VAL A 64 6.42 1.35 0.01
CA VAL A 64 5.35 1.48 -0.98
C VAL A 64 4.17 2.26 -0.40
N HIS A 65 3.78 1.98 0.84
CA HIS A 65 2.78 2.77 1.55
C HIS A 65 3.18 4.25 1.64
N ASP A 66 4.44 4.53 2.01
CA ASP A 66 4.98 5.88 2.08
C ASP A 66 4.89 6.61 0.73
N TYR A 67 5.29 5.94 -0.34
CA TYR A 67 5.23 6.50 -1.69
C TYR A 67 3.83 6.99 -2.05
N PHE A 68 2.82 6.16 -1.85
CA PHE A 68 1.43 6.52 -2.17
C PHE A 68 0.86 7.56 -1.21
N LEU A 69 1.16 7.45 0.08
CA LEU A 69 0.63 8.37 1.09
C LEU A 69 1.18 9.79 0.92
N TYR A 70 2.51 9.92 0.81
CA TYR A 70 3.16 11.23 0.73
C TYR A 70 2.98 11.92 -0.62
N ALA A 71 2.70 11.16 -1.67
CA ALA A 71 2.31 11.70 -2.98
C ALA A 71 0.80 12.01 -3.09
N ASP A 72 0.03 11.81 -2.00
CA ASP A 72 -1.41 12.04 -1.95
C ASP A 72 -2.22 11.22 -2.97
N LEU A 73 -1.81 9.98 -3.19
CA LEU A 73 -2.37 9.09 -4.21
C LEU A 73 -3.32 8.02 -3.65
N ILE A 74 -3.68 8.08 -2.37
CA ILE A 74 -4.55 7.11 -1.72
C ILE A 74 -5.95 7.70 -1.56
N ASP A 75 -6.97 7.00 -2.04
CA ASP A 75 -8.37 7.38 -1.86
C ASP A 75 -8.97 6.75 -0.60
N GLU A 76 -8.62 5.51 -0.31
CA GLU A 76 -9.13 4.76 0.84
C GLU A 76 -8.03 3.97 1.54
N ILE A 77 -8.10 3.90 2.85
CA ILE A 77 -7.20 3.10 3.70
C ILE A 77 -8.04 2.22 4.61
N PHE A 78 -7.73 0.94 4.65
CA PHE A 78 -8.35 -0.03 5.55
C PHE A 78 -7.29 -0.62 6.48
N ILE A 79 -7.53 -0.52 7.78
CA ILE A 79 -6.60 -1.02 8.81
C ILE A 79 -7.37 -1.91 9.78
N THR A 80 -6.90 -3.12 9.97
CA THR A 80 -7.38 -3.99 11.04
C THR A 80 -6.51 -3.78 12.27
N ILE A 81 -7.14 -3.48 13.39
CA ILE A 81 -6.49 -3.30 14.68
C ILE A 81 -6.83 -4.49 15.56
N GLU A 82 -5.82 -5.25 15.95
CA GLU A 82 -5.95 -6.36 16.88
C GLU A 82 -5.64 -5.92 18.32
N PRO A 83 -6.33 -6.48 19.33
CA PRO A 83 -6.10 -6.14 20.73
C PRO A 83 -4.84 -6.82 21.30
N LEU A 84 -3.76 -6.77 20.54
CA LEU A 84 -2.49 -7.39 20.85
C LEU A 84 -1.36 -6.39 20.63
N THR A 85 -0.35 -6.45 21.48
CA THR A 85 0.87 -5.66 21.32
C THR A 85 2.05 -6.57 21.07
N PHE A 86 2.77 -6.33 19.97
CA PHE A 86 4.01 -7.02 19.66
C PHE A 86 5.19 -6.12 19.98
N ASN A 87 6.28 -6.72 20.50
CA ASN A 87 7.51 -5.97 20.79
C ASN A 87 8.30 -5.63 19.53
N GLU A 88 8.08 -6.37 18.45
CA GLU A 88 8.77 -6.23 17.18
C GLU A 88 7.75 -6.26 16.04
N GLY A 89 8.05 -5.54 14.97
CA GLY A 89 7.21 -5.51 13.77
C GLY A 89 7.73 -4.55 12.73
N ILE A 90 7.13 -4.62 11.54
CA ILE A 90 7.40 -3.69 10.45
C ILE A 90 6.34 -2.60 10.50
N PRO A 91 6.71 -1.30 10.59
CA PRO A 91 5.73 -0.22 10.62
C PRO A 91 4.98 -0.11 9.28
N ALA A 92 3.71 0.29 9.34
CA ALA A 92 2.91 0.55 8.15
C ALA A 92 3.45 1.75 7.35
N PHE A 93 3.91 2.78 8.06
CA PHE A 93 4.52 4.00 7.49
C PHE A 93 5.79 4.35 8.25
N THR A 94 6.79 4.90 7.56
CA THR A 94 8.10 5.20 8.18
C THR A 94 8.00 6.31 9.24
N TYR A 95 7.28 7.39 8.94
CA TYR A 95 7.32 8.63 9.75
C TYR A 95 6.03 8.90 10.52
N ILE A 96 5.03 8.06 10.44
CA ILE A 96 3.75 8.25 11.11
C ILE A 96 3.52 7.09 12.06
N ASN A 97 3.49 7.38 13.35
CA ASN A 97 3.10 6.42 14.36
C ASN A 97 1.60 6.19 14.30
N PHE A 98 1.18 5.03 14.74
CA PHE A 98 -0.23 4.67 14.80
C PHE A 98 -1.09 5.71 15.56
N LYS A 99 -0.57 6.26 16.64
CA LYS A 99 -1.25 7.29 17.44
C LYS A 99 -1.53 8.59 16.67
N ASP A 100 -0.67 8.92 15.70
CA ASP A 100 -0.73 10.16 14.95
C ASP A 100 -1.43 10.00 13.60
N LEU A 101 -1.77 8.78 13.22
CA LEU A 101 -2.30 8.47 11.90
C LEU A 101 -3.67 9.13 11.66
N THR A 102 -4.61 9.00 12.61
CA THR A 102 -5.94 9.57 12.46
C THR A 102 -5.90 11.09 12.30
N PRO A 103 -5.28 11.87 13.21
CA PRO A 103 -5.21 13.32 13.00
C PRO A 103 -4.46 13.71 11.74
N TYR A 104 -3.40 12.98 11.36
CA TYR A 104 -2.65 13.21 10.13
C TYR A 104 -3.54 13.10 8.89
N LEU A 105 -4.39 12.06 8.84
CA LEU A 105 -5.27 11.80 7.71
C LEU A 105 -6.48 12.76 7.71
N GLU A 106 -7.05 13.07 8.87
CA GLU A 106 -8.16 14.01 8.98
C GLU A 106 -7.78 15.41 8.50
N GLU A 107 -6.59 15.90 8.84
CA GLU A 107 -6.05 17.17 8.31
C GLU A 107 -5.93 17.19 6.79
N ARG A 108 -5.84 16.03 6.15
CA ARG A 108 -5.77 15.86 4.69
C ARG A 108 -7.09 15.52 4.02
N GLY A 109 -8.18 15.65 4.75
CA GLY A 109 -9.54 15.50 4.21
C GLY A 109 -10.07 14.09 4.19
N TYR A 110 -9.43 13.16 4.91
CA TYR A 110 -10.00 11.83 5.11
C TYR A 110 -11.04 11.83 6.23
N ARG A 111 -12.14 11.14 5.99
CA ARG A 111 -13.09 10.78 7.05
C ARG A 111 -12.77 9.40 7.56
N HIS A 112 -12.87 9.21 8.87
CA HIS A 112 -12.60 7.92 9.47
C HIS A 112 -13.85 7.28 10.04
N THR A 113 -13.93 5.96 9.96
CA THR A 113 -14.96 5.13 10.58
C THR A 113 -14.34 3.93 11.26
N GLU A 114 -14.98 3.46 12.32
CA GLU A 114 -14.58 2.26 13.04
C GLU A 114 -15.70 1.24 13.05
N GLN A 115 -15.36 -0.03 12.89
CA GLN A 115 -16.29 -1.14 12.94
C GLN A 115 -15.70 -2.27 13.77
N LYS A 116 -16.48 -2.74 14.76
CA LYS A 116 -16.14 -3.94 15.51
C LYS A 116 -16.29 -5.17 14.60
N ILE A 117 -15.23 -5.98 14.47
CA ILE A 117 -15.23 -7.15 13.60
C ILE A 117 -15.68 -8.40 14.36
N ASN A 118 -15.31 -8.51 15.66
CA ASN A 118 -15.59 -9.69 16.49
C ASN A 118 -15.72 -9.29 17.96
N ASP A 119 -16.00 -10.30 18.80
CA ASP A 119 -16.18 -10.09 20.25
C ASP A 119 -14.87 -10.04 21.05
N ILE A 120 -13.74 -10.32 20.44
CA ILE A 120 -12.42 -10.31 21.10
C ILE A 120 -11.70 -8.96 21.02
N GLY A 121 -12.32 -7.96 20.40
CA GLY A 121 -11.80 -6.58 20.35
C GLY A 121 -11.08 -6.17 19.08
N SER A 122 -11.15 -6.95 18.01
CA SER A 122 -10.61 -6.54 16.71
C SER A 122 -11.50 -5.47 16.07
N LEU A 123 -10.89 -4.43 15.53
CA LEU A 123 -11.55 -3.30 14.86
C LEU A 123 -11.10 -3.20 13.41
N LEU A 124 -12.01 -2.87 12.53
CA LEU A 124 -11.71 -2.35 11.21
C LEU A 124 -11.84 -0.83 11.24
N VAL A 125 -10.75 -0.14 10.97
CA VAL A 125 -10.74 1.32 10.82
C VAL A 125 -10.57 1.63 9.33
N SER A 126 -11.44 2.45 8.79
CA SER A 126 -11.34 2.89 7.41
C SER A 126 -11.28 4.41 7.32
N PHE A 127 -10.48 4.88 6.37
CA PHE A 127 -10.34 6.29 6.04
C PHE A 127 -10.67 6.45 4.56
N SER A 128 -11.50 7.42 4.25
CA SER A 128 -11.91 7.72 2.88
C SER A 128 -11.81 9.21 2.61
N LYS A 129 -11.22 9.58 1.49
CA LYS A 129 -11.27 10.97 1.00
C LYS A 129 -12.68 11.36 0.60
N THR A 130 -13.00 12.57 0.89
CA THR A 130 -14.28 13.18 0.51
C THR A 130 -14.15 14.18 -0.62
#